data_62c5159e1580e3f4b27c22d2bb7b5a3a
#
_entry.id   62c5159e1580e3f4b27c22d2bb7b5a3a
#
_cell.length_a   1.000
_cell.length_b   1.000
_cell.length_c   1.000
_cell.angle_alpha   90.00
_cell.angle_beta   90.00
_cell.angle_gamma   90.00
#
_symmetry.space_group_name_H-M   'P 1'
#
loop_
_entity.id
_entity.type
_entity.pdbx_description
1 polymer ?
#
loop_
_entity_poly.entity_id
_entity_poly.type
_entity_poly.pdbx_seq_one_letter_code
_entity_poly.pdbx_strand_id
1 'polypeptide(L)'
;MAVWFSSVKAVQPQPLASSWSQLKELLSFHEENEVKSAGALWSPVTYYENTTRGNKNVRFVESLVVDLDGSSFESARLDGLEWFAYSTYSHRLDDPHYHLVLPLAERVPAGLWRAVWLEMVERLNLPADPQTKDPARLFYLPQHAPDAPFEFHEGSGVLLDTSFDWDEIHSSQPVVRQAKNPRRIRAGAEMLSEAWWNAAPEPSWIGLTGVDRYRAMHDEFRRLMLEVK
;
A
#
# COMPACT_ATOMS: atom_id res chain seq x y z
N MET A 1 3.54 1.52 10.71
CA MET A 1 3.57 0.18 11.35
C MET A 1 3.44 -0.91 10.30
N ALA A 2 3.84 -2.13 10.62
CA ALA A 2 3.73 -3.26 9.71
C ALA A 2 3.23 -4.49 10.46
N VAL A 3 2.62 -5.41 9.74
CA VAL A 3 2.13 -6.69 10.29
C VAL A 3 2.72 -7.87 9.52
N TRP A 4 2.77 -9.03 10.15
CA TRP A 4 3.22 -10.26 9.52
C TRP A 4 2.17 -11.38 9.59
N PHE A 5 2.37 -12.40 8.77
CA PHE A 5 1.54 -13.58 8.64
C PHE A 5 2.43 -14.82 8.47
N SER A 6 2.12 -15.89 9.15
CA SER A 6 2.91 -17.13 9.12
C SER A 6 2.85 -17.87 7.77
N SER A 7 1.87 -17.58 6.93
CA SER A 7 1.71 -18.18 5.59
C SER A 7 0.71 -17.39 4.74
N VAL A 8 0.66 -17.68 3.45
CA VAL A 8 -0.33 -17.09 2.51
C VAL A 8 -1.79 -17.40 2.90
N LYS A 9 -2.02 -18.46 3.69
CA LYS A 9 -3.35 -18.84 4.18
C LYS A 9 -3.70 -18.22 5.52
N ALA A 10 -2.73 -17.67 6.24
CA ALA A 10 -2.97 -17.01 7.51
C ALA A 10 -3.81 -15.74 7.30
N VAL A 11 -4.79 -15.54 8.16
CA VAL A 11 -5.73 -14.43 8.06
C VAL A 11 -5.61 -13.45 9.24
N GLN A 12 -4.98 -13.87 10.33
CA GLN A 12 -4.81 -13.02 11.52
C GLN A 12 -3.51 -12.22 11.41
N PRO A 13 -3.60 -10.88 11.32
CA PRO A 13 -2.42 -10.04 11.33
C PRO A 13 -1.75 -10.05 12.71
N GLN A 14 -0.43 -10.18 12.73
CA GLN A 14 0.38 -10.07 13.94
C GLN A 14 1.28 -8.85 13.84
N PRO A 15 1.54 -8.10 14.91
CA PRO A 15 2.48 -6.97 14.86
C PRO A 15 3.87 -7.41 14.40
N LEU A 16 4.47 -6.70 13.45
CA LEU A 16 5.85 -6.93 13.00
C LEU A 16 6.79 -5.83 13.50
N ALA A 17 6.46 -4.59 13.21
CA ALA A 17 7.28 -3.44 13.55
C ALA A 17 6.41 -2.24 13.93
N SER A 18 6.88 -1.46 14.92
CA SER A 18 6.22 -0.24 15.40
C SER A 18 6.89 1.06 14.90
N SER A 19 8.08 0.95 14.33
CA SER A 19 8.83 2.08 13.76
C SER A 19 9.50 1.69 12.44
N TRP A 20 9.88 2.71 11.66
CA TRP A 20 10.61 2.51 10.42
C TRP A 20 11.98 1.85 10.64
N SER A 21 12.74 2.31 11.63
CA SER A 21 14.06 1.74 11.93
C SER A 21 13.97 0.27 12.32
N GLN A 22 12.98 -0.11 13.14
CA GLN A 22 12.73 -1.51 13.49
C GLN A 22 12.35 -2.34 12.27
N LEU A 23 11.50 -1.80 11.38
CA LEU A 23 11.13 -2.49 10.15
C LEU A 23 12.35 -2.72 9.24
N LYS A 24 13.17 -1.68 9.03
CA LYS A 24 14.38 -1.76 8.23
C LYS A 24 15.38 -2.79 8.80
N GLU A 25 15.61 -2.77 10.09
CA GLU A 25 16.45 -3.75 10.78
C GLU A 25 15.94 -5.19 10.57
N LEU A 26 14.65 -5.44 10.81
CA LEU A 26 14.06 -6.77 10.62
C LEU A 26 14.15 -7.26 9.17
N LEU A 27 13.92 -6.37 8.19
CA LEU A 27 13.92 -6.73 6.77
C LEU A 27 15.33 -6.68 6.13
N SER A 28 16.37 -6.37 6.89
CA SER A 28 17.77 -6.52 6.43
C SER A 28 18.30 -7.93 6.60
N PHE A 29 17.65 -8.79 7.39
CA PHE A 29 18.04 -10.18 7.59
C PHE A 29 17.29 -11.09 6.63
N HIS A 30 18.05 -11.92 5.90
CA HIS A 30 17.54 -12.95 5.01
C HIS A 30 17.54 -14.31 5.71
N GLU A 31 16.40 -15.00 5.63
CA GLU A 31 16.27 -16.37 6.08
C GLU A 31 16.60 -17.34 4.94
N GLU A 32 17.40 -18.37 5.20
CA GLU A 32 17.61 -19.45 4.25
C GLU A 32 16.46 -20.44 4.29
N ASN A 33 15.84 -20.71 3.17
CA ASN A 33 14.72 -21.64 3.05
C ASN A 33 14.86 -22.54 1.83
N GLU A 34 14.61 -23.83 1.98
CA GLU A 34 14.62 -24.81 0.89
C GLU A 34 13.56 -24.52 -0.19
N VAL A 35 12.44 -23.94 0.22
CA VAL A 35 11.31 -23.62 -0.67
C VAL A 35 10.72 -22.24 -0.34
N LYS A 36 10.37 -21.46 -1.37
CA LYS A 36 9.78 -20.12 -1.23
C LYS A 36 8.57 -20.08 -0.30
N SER A 37 7.74 -21.12 -0.33
CA SER A 37 6.49 -21.16 0.44
C SER A 37 6.68 -21.42 1.94
N ALA A 38 7.90 -21.73 2.40
CA ALA A 38 8.22 -21.86 3.83
C ALA A 38 8.31 -20.49 4.53
N GLY A 39 8.64 -19.43 3.79
CA GLY A 39 8.81 -18.11 4.36
C GLY A 39 7.50 -17.47 4.84
N ALA A 40 7.61 -16.70 5.91
CA ALA A 40 6.53 -15.86 6.39
C ALA A 40 6.34 -14.63 5.48
N LEU A 41 5.21 -13.93 5.67
CA LEU A 41 4.86 -12.76 4.86
C LEU A 41 4.58 -11.56 5.75
N TRP A 42 4.67 -10.38 5.14
CA TRP A 42 4.35 -9.13 5.82
C TRP A 42 3.52 -8.21 4.93
N SER A 43 2.96 -7.16 5.54
CA SER A 43 2.23 -6.12 4.83
C SER A 43 2.46 -4.77 5.52
N PRO A 44 2.68 -3.68 4.75
CA PRO A 44 2.97 -2.34 5.26
C PRO A 44 1.70 -1.60 5.70
N VAL A 45 0.82 -2.25 6.45
CA VAL A 45 -0.51 -1.72 6.73
C VAL A 45 -0.92 -1.83 8.19
N THR A 46 -1.88 -0.99 8.57
CA THR A 46 -2.64 -1.13 9.80
C THR A 46 -4.05 -1.61 9.47
N TYR A 47 -4.50 -2.66 10.13
CA TYR A 47 -5.88 -3.15 10.04
C TYR A 47 -6.79 -2.50 11.09
N TYR A 48 -8.09 -2.54 10.87
CA TYR A 48 -9.05 -2.29 11.95
C TYR A 48 -8.91 -3.35 13.03
N GLU A 49 -9.13 -2.95 14.28
CA GLU A 49 -9.02 -3.86 15.43
C GLU A 49 -9.97 -5.06 15.28
N ASN A 50 -9.50 -6.22 15.74
CA ASN A 50 -10.26 -7.47 15.72
C ASN A 50 -10.74 -7.91 14.33
N THR A 51 -10.02 -7.53 13.27
CA THR A 51 -10.33 -7.94 11.89
C THR A 51 -9.27 -8.86 11.31
N THR A 52 -9.63 -9.56 10.23
CA THR A 52 -8.74 -10.43 9.49
C THR A 52 -8.20 -9.74 8.24
N ARG A 53 -7.20 -10.34 7.61
CA ARG A 53 -6.63 -9.89 6.34
C ARG A 53 -7.71 -9.73 5.26
N GLY A 54 -7.66 -8.62 4.55
CA GLY A 54 -8.54 -8.29 3.42
C GLY A 54 -8.58 -6.79 3.17
N ASN A 55 -8.71 -6.37 1.90
CA ASN A 55 -8.67 -4.94 1.51
C ASN A 55 -9.66 -4.08 2.32
N LYS A 56 -10.87 -4.57 2.55
CA LYS A 56 -11.90 -3.87 3.33
C LYS A 56 -11.56 -3.66 4.81
N ASN A 57 -10.62 -4.42 5.33
CA ASN A 57 -10.21 -4.40 6.74
C ASN A 57 -8.92 -3.61 6.95
N VAL A 58 -8.24 -3.18 5.88
CA VAL A 58 -7.09 -2.28 5.96
C VAL A 58 -7.60 -0.89 6.31
N ARG A 59 -7.00 -0.30 7.34
CA ARG A 59 -7.29 1.07 7.76
C ARG A 59 -6.38 2.07 7.07
N PHE A 60 -5.07 1.83 7.15
CA PHE A 60 -4.04 2.69 6.58
C PHE A 60 -2.93 1.87 5.93
N VAL A 61 -2.34 2.42 4.88
CA VAL A 61 -1.06 1.98 4.32
C VAL A 61 0.03 2.92 4.86
N GLU A 62 1.15 2.35 5.30
CA GLU A 62 2.22 3.05 6.02
C GLU A 62 3.51 3.19 5.17
N SER A 63 3.67 2.34 4.15
CA SER A 63 4.81 2.38 3.23
C SER A 63 4.40 1.98 1.83
N LEU A 64 5.02 2.59 0.82
CA LEU A 64 4.97 2.08 -0.55
C LEU A 64 5.90 0.88 -0.65
N VAL A 65 5.38 -0.25 -1.09
CA VAL A 65 6.17 -1.43 -1.43
C VAL A 65 5.92 -1.79 -2.88
N VAL A 66 7.00 -1.94 -3.63
CA VAL A 66 6.98 -2.24 -5.06
C VAL A 66 7.74 -3.54 -5.31
N ASP A 67 7.12 -4.44 -6.06
CA ASP A 67 7.74 -5.67 -6.53
C ASP A 67 8.41 -5.40 -7.88
N LEU A 68 9.71 -5.62 -7.95
CA LEU A 68 10.56 -5.39 -9.12
C LEU A 68 11.05 -6.73 -9.64
N ASP A 69 10.28 -7.31 -10.58
CA ASP A 69 10.58 -8.60 -11.20
C ASP A 69 11.39 -8.39 -12.49
N GLY A 70 12.59 -8.98 -12.56
CA GLY A 70 13.49 -8.87 -13.71
C GLY A 70 13.98 -7.44 -13.97
N SER A 71 13.92 -6.56 -12.98
CA SER A 71 14.34 -5.16 -13.07
C SER A 71 14.97 -4.67 -11.77
N SER A 72 15.87 -3.69 -11.91
CA SER A 72 16.48 -3.00 -10.77
C SER A 72 15.79 -1.66 -10.52
N PHE A 73 16.10 -1.05 -9.38
CA PHE A 73 15.65 0.29 -9.00
C PHE A 73 16.60 1.42 -9.46
N GLU A 74 17.63 1.12 -10.26
CA GLU A 74 18.62 2.10 -10.70
C GLU A 74 18.03 3.26 -11.52
N SER A 75 16.96 3.02 -12.26
CA SER A 75 16.25 4.06 -13.03
C SER A 75 15.23 4.84 -12.21
N ALA A 76 14.99 4.44 -10.96
CA ALA A 76 14.02 5.08 -10.09
C ALA A 76 14.56 6.42 -9.56
N ARG A 77 13.65 7.36 -9.35
CA ARG A 77 13.96 8.69 -8.79
C ARG A 77 13.95 8.63 -7.27
N LEU A 78 15.00 8.04 -6.69
CA LEU A 78 15.11 7.80 -5.23
C LEU A 78 16.04 8.79 -4.52
N ASP A 79 16.69 9.68 -5.26
CA ASP A 79 17.65 10.66 -4.70
C ASP A 79 17.01 11.52 -3.62
N GLY A 80 17.65 11.55 -2.45
CA GLY A 80 17.18 12.33 -1.29
C GLY A 80 16.00 11.74 -0.54
N LEU A 81 15.51 10.56 -0.92
CA LEU A 81 14.46 9.84 -0.21
C LEU A 81 15.04 8.80 0.76
N GLU A 82 14.29 8.52 1.82
CA GLU A 82 14.50 7.37 2.69
C GLU A 82 13.87 6.13 2.04
N TRP A 83 14.66 5.06 1.86
CA TRP A 83 14.19 3.79 1.29
C TRP A 83 15.11 2.65 1.65
N PHE A 84 14.64 1.42 1.48
CA PHE A 84 15.47 0.24 1.35
C PHE A 84 14.89 -0.72 0.32
N ALA A 85 15.76 -1.60 -0.19
CA ALA A 85 15.36 -2.70 -1.05
C ALA A 85 16.04 -3.99 -0.58
N TYR A 86 15.30 -5.09 -0.62
CA TYR A 86 15.83 -6.41 -0.35
C TYR A 86 15.50 -7.37 -1.49
N SER A 87 16.44 -8.26 -1.80
CA SER A 87 16.26 -9.27 -2.82
C SER A 87 15.20 -10.30 -2.39
N THR A 88 14.39 -10.78 -3.34
CA THR A 88 13.38 -11.81 -3.08
C THR A 88 13.95 -13.21 -3.29
N TYR A 89 13.21 -14.24 -2.92
CA TYR A 89 13.59 -15.65 -3.08
C TYR A 89 14.01 -16.02 -4.51
N SER A 90 13.43 -15.38 -5.51
CA SER A 90 13.68 -15.65 -6.93
C SER A 90 14.90 -14.90 -7.50
N HIS A 91 15.51 -14.03 -6.70
CA HIS A 91 16.62 -13.19 -7.13
C HIS A 91 17.80 -14.01 -7.67
N ARG A 92 18.38 -13.51 -8.77
CA ARG A 92 19.62 -13.98 -9.38
C ARG A 92 20.43 -12.75 -9.81
N LEU A 93 21.74 -12.88 -9.91
CA LEU A 93 22.61 -11.77 -10.33
C LEU A 93 22.32 -11.31 -11.78
N ASP A 94 21.89 -12.23 -12.64
CA ASP A 94 21.52 -11.97 -14.04
C ASP A 94 20.02 -11.73 -14.25
N ASP A 95 19.21 -11.98 -13.22
CA ASP A 95 17.75 -11.76 -13.22
C ASP A 95 17.35 -11.19 -11.84
N PRO A 96 17.49 -9.86 -11.64
CA PRO A 96 17.29 -9.26 -10.33
C PRO A 96 15.81 -9.17 -9.94
N HIS A 97 15.50 -9.56 -8.70
CA HIS A 97 14.17 -9.47 -8.12
C HIS A 97 14.25 -8.81 -6.75
N TYR A 98 13.54 -7.69 -6.55
CA TYR A 98 13.59 -6.93 -5.30
C TYR A 98 12.19 -6.52 -4.83
N HIS A 99 12.03 -6.40 -3.53
CA HIS A 99 11.02 -5.54 -2.94
C HIS A 99 11.67 -4.21 -2.56
N LEU A 100 11.24 -3.12 -3.20
CA LEU A 100 11.64 -1.75 -2.85
C LEU A 100 10.61 -1.17 -1.88
N VAL A 101 11.07 -0.63 -0.76
CA VAL A 101 10.21 -0.13 0.32
C VAL A 101 10.54 1.33 0.62
N LEU A 102 9.53 2.21 0.55
CA LEU A 102 9.63 3.63 0.88
C LEU A 102 8.63 3.97 2.00
N PRO A 103 9.09 4.55 3.12
CA PRO A 103 8.20 5.00 4.18
C PRO A 103 7.43 6.23 3.73
N LEU A 104 6.13 6.27 3.98
CA LEU A 104 5.30 7.43 3.67
C LEU A 104 5.45 8.47 4.78
N ALA A 105 5.56 9.75 4.41
CA ALA A 105 5.55 10.85 5.36
C ALA A 105 4.23 10.88 6.16
N GLU A 106 3.14 10.52 5.49
CA GLU A 106 1.82 10.36 6.09
C GLU A 106 1.19 9.04 5.65
N ARG A 107 0.59 8.35 6.62
CA ARG A 107 -0.14 7.12 6.32
C ARG A 107 -1.37 7.40 5.46
N VAL A 108 -1.62 6.57 4.47
CA VAL A 108 -2.70 6.75 3.49
C VAL A 108 -3.90 5.86 3.84
N PRO A 109 -5.12 6.41 3.92
CA PRO A 109 -6.33 5.59 4.05
C PRO A 109 -6.45 4.58 2.91
N ALA A 110 -6.84 3.34 3.23
CA ALA A 110 -6.89 2.26 2.24
C ALA A 110 -7.78 2.58 1.02
N GLY A 111 -8.85 3.36 1.21
CA GLY A 111 -9.73 3.77 0.12
C GLY A 111 -9.07 4.68 -0.93
N LEU A 112 -8.00 5.38 -0.56
CA LEU A 112 -7.24 6.27 -1.44
C LEU A 112 -5.97 5.61 -1.99
N TRP A 113 -5.58 4.48 -1.43
CA TRP A 113 -4.29 3.85 -1.72
C TRP A 113 -4.03 3.62 -3.20
N ARG A 114 -5.03 3.16 -3.95
CA ARG A 114 -4.85 2.87 -5.37
C ARG A 114 -4.44 4.11 -6.17
N ALA A 115 -5.05 5.27 -5.89
CA ALA A 115 -4.72 6.52 -6.58
C ALA A 115 -3.32 7.00 -6.19
N VAL A 116 -3.00 6.98 -4.89
CA VAL A 116 -1.67 7.30 -4.36
C VAL A 116 -0.61 6.40 -4.99
N TRP A 117 -0.84 5.09 -5.04
CA TRP A 117 0.08 4.13 -5.60
C TRP A 117 0.42 4.42 -7.06
N LEU A 118 -0.60 4.69 -7.89
CA LEU A 118 -0.41 5.02 -9.31
C LEU A 118 0.44 6.27 -9.49
N GLU A 119 0.12 7.32 -8.75
CA GLU A 119 0.86 8.60 -8.79
C GLU A 119 2.31 8.42 -8.34
N MET A 120 2.54 7.69 -7.24
CA MET A 120 3.89 7.42 -6.73
C MET A 120 4.74 6.65 -7.73
N VAL A 121 4.20 5.59 -8.32
CA VAL A 121 4.90 4.76 -9.29
C VAL A 121 5.30 5.58 -10.52
N GLU A 122 4.41 6.43 -11.03
CA GLU A 122 4.69 7.32 -12.15
C GLU A 122 5.74 8.39 -11.78
N ARG A 123 5.54 9.09 -10.66
CA ARG A 123 6.44 10.15 -10.20
C ARG A 123 7.87 9.65 -9.96
N LEU A 124 8.00 8.47 -9.38
CA LEU A 124 9.29 7.85 -9.08
C LEU A 124 9.86 7.04 -10.25
N ASN A 125 9.16 6.94 -11.38
CA ASN A 125 9.56 6.14 -12.54
C ASN A 125 9.88 4.68 -12.15
N LEU A 126 8.98 4.04 -11.39
CA LEU A 126 9.16 2.68 -10.90
C LEU A 126 8.60 1.66 -11.90
N PRO A 127 9.35 0.62 -12.28
CA PRO A 127 8.86 -0.50 -13.10
C PRO A 127 8.03 -1.49 -12.24
N ALA A 128 6.94 -1.01 -11.66
CA ALA A 128 6.17 -1.71 -10.65
C ALA A 128 5.21 -2.75 -11.23
N ASP A 129 5.11 -3.93 -10.59
CA ASP A 129 4.00 -4.87 -10.84
C ASP A 129 2.66 -4.22 -10.40
N PRO A 130 1.69 -4.04 -11.32
CA PRO A 130 0.38 -3.48 -11.00
C PRO A 130 -0.40 -4.26 -9.93
N GLN A 131 -0.06 -5.49 -9.62
CA GLN A 131 -0.71 -6.26 -8.56
C GLN A 131 -0.38 -5.73 -7.16
N THR A 132 0.72 -4.99 -6.99
CA THR A 132 1.13 -4.43 -5.70
C THR A 132 0.29 -3.22 -5.24
N LYS A 133 -0.61 -2.72 -6.07
CA LYS A 133 -1.57 -1.65 -5.72
C LYS A 133 -2.67 -2.06 -4.74
N ASP A 134 -2.83 -3.35 -4.45
CA ASP A 134 -3.83 -3.80 -3.47
C ASP A 134 -3.37 -3.47 -2.04
N PRO A 135 -4.16 -2.77 -1.21
CA PRO A 135 -3.72 -2.36 0.12
C PRO A 135 -3.42 -3.54 1.04
N ALA A 136 -4.10 -4.68 0.91
CA ALA A 136 -3.82 -5.89 1.71
C ALA A 136 -2.82 -6.86 1.05
N ARG A 137 -2.00 -6.34 0.11
CA ARG A 137 -0.95 -7.15 -0.53
C ARG A 137 0.00 -7.70 0.51
N LEU A 138 0.38 -8.96 0.32
CA LEU A 138 1.41 -9.62 1.10
C LEU A 138 2.71 -9.70 0.31
N PHE A 139 3.81 -9.45 1.00
CA PHE A 139 5.17 -9.60 0.53
C PHE A 139 5.86 -10.65 1.38
N TYR A 140 6.65 -11.53 0.79
CA TYR A 140 7.46 -12.43 1.59
C TYR A 140 8.49 -11.63 2.39
N LEU A 141 8.74 -12.05 3.63
CA LEU A 141 9.91 -11.60 4.38
C LEU A 141 11.18 -11.95 3.59
N PRO A 142 12.27 -11.21 3.77
CA PRO A 142 13.52 -11.49 3.07
C PRO A 142 13.96 -12.93 3.27
N GLN A 143 14.15 -13.65 2.17
CA GLN A 143 14.57 -15.06 2.18
C GLN A 143 15.25 -15.43 0.87
N HIS A 144 16.10 -16.43 0.92
CA HIS A 144 16.82 -16.99 -0.24
C HIS A 144 16.89 -18.52 -0.17
N ALA A 145 17.12 -19.16 -1.32
CA ALA A 145 17.43 -20.58 -1.36
C ALA A 145 18.85 -20.83 -0.82
N PRO A 146 19.18 -22.06 -0.38
CA PRO A 146 20.55 -22.42 -0.05
C PRO A 146 21.50 -22.04 -1.18
N ASP A 147 22.65 -21.47 -0.82
CA ASP A 147 23.70 -20.99 -1.73
C ASP A 147 23.27 -19.92 -2.75
N ALA A 148 22.03 -19.39 -2.68
CA ALA A 148 21.59 -18.31 -3.56
C ALA A 148 22.11 -16.95 -3.08
N PRO A 149 22.43 -16.02 -4.01
CA PRO A 149 22.80 -14.67 -3.63
C PRO A 149 21.61 -13.95 -2.97
N PHE A 150 21.93 -13.08 -2.02
CA PHE A 150 20.96 -12.14 -1.47
C PHE A 150 21.60 -10.77 -1.30
N GLU A 151 20.79 -9.73 -1.39
CA GLU A 151 21.24 -8.35 -1.35
C GLU A 151 20.28 -7.49 -0.53
N PHE A 152 20.83 -6.48 0.14
CA PHE A 152 20.11 -5.42 0.80
C PHE A 152 20.73 -4.08 0.44
N HIS A 153 19.91 -3.14 0.00
CA HIS A 153 20.30 -1.79 -0.38
C HIS A 153 19.49 -0.77 0.37
N GLU A 154 20.04 0.38 0.66
CA GLU A 154 19.32 1.46 1.34
C GLU A 154 19.77 2.83 0.87
N GLY A 155 18.89 3.80 0.96
CA GLY A 155 19.14 5.21 0.83
C GLY A 155 18.57 5.96 2.02
N SER A 156 19.24 7.04 2.40
CA SER A 156 18.80 7.89 3.52
C SER A 156 18.37 9.25 3.02
N GLY A 157 17.26 9.76 3.54
CA GLY A 157 16.74 11.03 3.14
C GLY A 157 15.42 11.37 3.83
N VAL A 158 14.55 12.09 3.12
CA VAL A 158 13.21 12.43 3.62
C VAL A 158 12.22 11.31 3.34
N LEU A 159 11.19 11.21 4.15
CA LEU A 159 10.08 10.28 3.92
C LEU A 159 9.33 10.65 2.64
N LEU A 160 8.76 9.66 1.97
CA LEU A 160 8.02 9.88 0.73
C LEU A 160 6.77 10.72 0.99
N ASP A 161 6.74 11.93 0.43
CA ASP A 161 5.62 12.85 0.55
C ASP A 161 4.40 12.34 -0.23
N THR A 162 3.27 12.27 0.45
CA THR A 162 1.97 11.85 -0.08
C THR A 162 0.96 13.00 -0.15
N SER A 163 1.41 14.24 0.03
CA SER A 163 0.58 15.41 -0.17
C SER A 163 0.39 15.63 -1.68
N PHE A 164 -0.82 15.37 -2.18
CA PHE A 164 -1.22 15.60 -3.56
C PHE A 164 -2.32 16.63 -3.64
N ASP A 165 -2.39 17.34 -4.76
CA ASP A 165 -3.62 17.98 -5.16
C ASP A 165 -4.62 16.93 -5.66
N TRP A 166 -5.48 16.50 -4.75
CA TRP A 166 -6.46 15.45 -5.01
C TRP A 166 -7.48 15.84 -6.09
N ASP A 167 -7.73 17.12 -6.27
CA ASP A 167 -8.65 17.62 -7.29
C ASP A 167 -8.02 17.47 -8.68
N GLU A 168 -6.70 17.65 -8.81
CA GLU A 168 -5.94 17.38 -10.03
C GLU A 168 -5.90 15.88 -10.35
N ILE A 169 -5.63 15.02 -9.37
CA ILE A 169 -5.58 13.56 -9.56
C ILE A 169 -6.95 13.00 -9.96
N HIS A 170 -8.03 13.47 -9.33
CA HIS A 170 -9.37 13.02 -9.68
C HIS A 170 -9.81 13.50 -11.07
N SER A 171 -9.35 14.66 -11.52
CA SER A 171 -9.66 15.19 -12.85
C SER A 171 -8.88 14.50 -13.96
N SER A 172 -7.70 13.93 -13.67
CA SER A 172 -6.83 13.26 -14.63
C SER A 172 -7.08 11.76 -14.77
N GLN A 173 -7.90 11.14 -13.92
CA GLN A 173 -8.20 9.72 -14.05
C GLN A 173 -9.05 9.45 -15.30
N PRO A 174 -8.64 8.56 -16.20
CA PRO A 174 -9.50 8.16 -17.32
C PRO A 174 -10.78 7.55 -16.74
N VAL A 175 -11.92 8.07 -17.19
CA VAL A 175 -13.25 7.53 -16.87
C VAL A 175 -13.21 6.01 -17.02
N VAL A 176 -13.22 5.29 -15.93
CA VAL A 176 -13.24 3.82 -15.95
C VAL A 176 -14.51 3.42 -16.71
N ARG A 177 -14.36 2.95 -17.95
CA ARG A 177 -15.49 2.39 -18.69
C ARG A 177 -16.11 1.29 -17.84
N GLN A 178 -17.33 1.53 -17.42
CA GLN A 178 -18.13 0.60 -16.61
C GLN A 178 -18.05 -0.79 -17.25
N ALA A 179 -17.58 -1.75 -16.47
CA ALA A 179 -17.62 -3.15 -16.86
C ALA A 179 -19.09 -3.52 -17.09
N LYS A 180 -19.39 -4.11 -18.24
CA LYS A 180 -20.72 -4.57 -18.64
C LYS A 180 -21.17 -5.74 -17.74
N ASN A 181 -21.59 -5.45 -16.51
CA ASN A 181 -22.41 -6.40 -15.77
C ASN A 181 -23.33 -5.67 -14.75
N PRO A 182 -24.57 -5.31 -15.16
CA PRO A 182 -25.44 -4.42 -14.40
C PRO A 182 -26.18 -5.09 -13.23
N ARG A 183 -25.94 -6.36 -12.91
CA ARG A 183 -26.79 -7.10 -11.96
C ARG A 183 -26.36 -7.09 -10.49
N ARG A 184 -25.20 -6.51 -10.12
CA ARG A 184 -24.71 -6.52 -8.73
C ARG A 184 -24.50 -5.16 -8.06
N ILE A 185 -24.80 -4.06 -8.75
CA ILE A 185 -24.56 -2.70 -8.22
C ILE A 185 -25.87 -1.99 -7.85
N ARG A 186 -27.03 -2.65 -7.94
CA ARG A 186 -28.32 -1.95 -7.78
C ARG A 186 -28.68 -1.51 -6.35
N ALA A 187 -28.07 -2.04 -5.32
CA ALA A 187 -28.45 -1.67 -3.94
C ALA A 187 -27.63 -0.51 -3.35
N GLY A 188 -26.46 -0.16 -3.91
CA GLY A 188 -25.61 0.91 -3.37
C GLY A 188 -25.59 2.20 -4.19
N ALA A 189 -25.88 2.13 -5.50
CA ALA A 189 -25.73 3.27 -6.39
C ALA A 189 -26.94 4.22 -6.41
N GLU A 190 -28.12 3.75 -5.99
CA GLU A 190 -29.31 4.61 -5.88
C GLU A 190 -29.29 5.52 -4.65
N MET A 191 -28.42 5.26 -3.67
CA MET A 191 -28.33 6.01 -2.43
C MET A 191 -27.43 7.25 -2.49
N LEU A 192 -26.62 7.37 -3.53
CA LEU A 192 -25.76 8.55 -3.76
C LEU A 192 -26.25 9.31 -4.99
N SER A 193 -27.53 9.72 -4.99
CA SER A 193 -28.07 10.57 -6.05
C SER A 193 -27.49 11.99 -5.94
N GLU A 194 -27.39 12.68 -7.08
CA GLU A 194 -26.98 14.10 -7.13
C GLU A 194 -27.75 14.98 -6.12
N ALA A 195 -29.02 14.64 -5.85
CA ALA A 195 -29.85 15.33 -4.87
C ALA A 195 -29.34 15.17 -3.43
N TRP A 196 -28.72 14.05 -3.09
CA TRP A 196 -28.10 13.82 -1.78
C TRP A 196 -26.85 14.68 -1.58
N TRP A 197 -25.99 14.76 -2.61
CA TRP A 197 -24.78 15.62 -2.59
C TRP A 197 -25.14 17.09 -2.43
N ASN A 198 -26.21 17.54 -3.05
CA ASN A 198 -26.68 18.93 -2.98
C ASN A 198 -27.42 19.26 -1.68
N ALA A 199 -27.91 18.25 -0.94
CA ALA A 199 -28.60 18.40 0.32
C ALA A 199 -27.72 18.12 1.55
N ALA A 200 -26.54 17.55 1.37
CA ALA A 200 -25.62 17.26 2.46
C ALA A 200 -25.06 18.58 3.02
N PRO A 201 -24.93 18.73 4.35
CA PRO A 201 -24.19 19.85 4.93
C PRO A 201 -22.75 19.83 4.39
N GLU A 202 -22.13 21.02 4.29
CA GLU A 202 -20.73 21.11 3.87
C GLU A 202 -19.88 20.09 4.64
N PRO A 203 -19.11 19.25 3.93
CA PRO A 203 -18.33 18.21 4.60
C PRO A 203 -17.36 18.82 5.61
N SER A 204 -17.25 18.19 6.77
CA SER A 204 -16.40 18.63 7.90
C SER A 204 -14.90 18.73 7.54
N TRP A 205 -14.48 18.21 6.38
CA TRP A 205 -13.12 18.21 5.89
C TRP A 205 -12.79 19.33 4.89
N ILE A 206 -13.77 20.20 4.54
CA ILE A 206 -13.51 21.37 3.71
C ILE A 206 -12.63 22.34 4.50
N GLY A 207 -11.55 22.80 3.88
CA GLY A 207 -10.56 23.70 4.49
C GLY A 207 -9.48 23.02 5.33
N LEU A 208 -9.55 21.72 5.55
CA LEU A 208 -8.48 20.94 6.15
C LEU A 208 -7.48 20.47 5.09
N THR A 209 -6.22 20.29 5.49
CA THR A 209 -5.14 19.79 4.64
C THR A 209 -4.47 18.57 5.24
N GLY A 210 -3.77 17.76 4.41
CA GLY A 210 -2.98 16.63 4.86
C GLY A 210 -3.79 15.58 5.65
N VAL A 211 -3.19 15.06 6.73
CA VAL A 211 -3.77 13.98 7.57
C VAL A 211 -5.12 14.35 8.17
N ASP A 212 -5.31 15.60 8.55
CA ASP A 212 -6.55 16.03 9.20
C ASP A 212 -7.71 16.01 8.22
N ARG A 213 -7.49 16.38 6.96
CA ARG A 213 -8.47 16.24 5.89
C ARG A 213 -8.83 14.76 5.67
N TYR A 214 -7.83 13.87 5.59
CA TYR A 214 -8.08 12.43 5.41
C TYR A 214 -8.83 11.80 6.57
N ARG A 215 -8.49 12.16 7.81
CA ARG A 215 -9.21 11.69 8.99
C ARG A 215 -10.66 12.13 8.94
N ALA A 216 -10.91 13.42 8.69
CA ALA A 216 -12.26 13.96 8.64
C ALA A 216 -13.10 13.32 7.52
N MET A 217 -12.55 13.14 6.31
CA MET A 217 -13.21 12.42 5.22
C MET A 217 -13.54 10.97 5.59
N HIS A 218 -12.60 10.27 6.20
CA HIS A 218 -12.79 8.87 6.61
C HIS A 218 -13.85 8.73 7.71
N ASP A 219 -13.84 9.61 8.70
CA ASP A 219 -14.79 9.60 9.80
C ASP A 219 -16.19 9.95 9.32
N GLU A 220 -16.32 10.92 8.42
CA GLU A 220 -17.58 11.28 7.79
C GLU A 220 -18.14 10.12 6.94
N PHE A 221 -17.30 9.51 6.10
CA PHE A 221 -17.70 8.34 5.31
C PHE A 221 -18.14 7.18 6.20
N ARG A 222 -17.43 6.93 7.30
CA ARG A 222 -17.78 5.90 8.28
C ARG A 222 -19.12 6.20 8.96
N ARG A 223 -19.36 7.45 9.33
CA ARG A 223 -20.63 7.90 9.92
C ARG A 223 -21.79 7.62 8.96
N LEU A 224 -21.65 8.04 7.70
CA LEU A 224 -22.66 7.85 6.66
C LEU A 224 -22.95 6.36 6.40
N MET A 225 -21.93 5.49 6.41
CA MET A 225 -22.11 4.05 6.23
C MET A 225 -22.79 3.36 7.43
N LEU A 226 -22.79 3.97 8.62
CA LEU A 226 -23.48 3.47 9.81
C LEU A 226 -24.94 3.94 9.88
N GLU A 227 -25.26 5.09 9.30
CA GLU A 227 -26.62 5.64 9.23
C GLU A 227 -27.50 4.93 8.18
N VAL A 228 -26.90 4.13 7.30
CA VAL A 228 -27.56 3.39 6.21
C VAL A 228 -27.99 1.96 6.64
N LYS A 229 -27.85 1.61 7.90
CA LYS A 229 -28.42 0.39 8.48
C LYS A 229 -29.72 0.71 9.19
#